data_1231d279ceef432a5563bbc42da166cb
#
_entry.id   1231d279ceef432a5563bbc42da166cb
#
_cell.length_a   1.000
_cell.length_b   1.000
_cell.length_c   1.000
_cell.angle_alpha   90.00
_cell.angle_beta   90.00
_cell.angle_gamma   90.00
#
_symmetry.space_group_name_H-M   'P 1'
#
loop_
_entity.id
_entity.type
_entity.pdbx_description
1 polymer ?
#
loop_
_entity_poly.entity_id
_entity_poly.type
_entity_poly.pdbx_seq_one_letter_code
_entity_poly.pdbx_strand_id
1 'polypeptide(L)'
;SNAAIQGYVPPVYPKDSVNHEGIKAFIRSSDKVEVQVLFGKLDDASLDQVINAFQLVEAHQGADLIRQGDDGGCLYLIAEGAVDVFVARPDETGYIRPGDRGGLVCSLDAGAIVGELALMYSAPRSATVAIASEVCSLWQLEREPFKMLLVQQSQCQFSLYEGWLQEVEIFRLLNRYELSRLSELLESTPYDAGEEIITQGTHGTRFYILEDGSCAAYILGPDGEVPVKEYVQPGDYFGELALLTSEPRAASVRATGEGALVLSVSKEDFTQVLGPIQDILKLGAASYAQYASFFDN
;
A
#
# COMPACT_ATOMS: atom_id res chain seq x y z
N SER A 1 -20.95 -3.79 -2.36
CA SER A 1 -21.10 -2.80 -3.43
C SER A 1 -20.26 -1.57 -3.09
N ASN A 2 -19.65 -0.92 -4.09
CA ASN A 2 -18.76 0.26 -3.92
C ASN A 2 -19.41 1.40 -3.11
N ALA A 3 -20.72 1.58 -3.17
CA ALA A 3 -21.45 2.58 -2.41
C ALA A 3 -21.42 2.33 -0.88
N ALA A 4 -21.43 1.07 -0.45
CA ALA A 4 -21.31 0.72 0.96
C ALA A 4 -19.92 0.98 1.53
N ILE A 5 -18.88 0.88 0.69
CA ILE A 5 -17.50 1.12 1.07
C ILE A 5 -17.21 2.63 1.17
N GLN A 6 -17.71 3.42 0.22
CA GLN A 6 -17.55 4.88 0.22
C GLN A 6 -18.30 5.58 1.37
N GLY A 7 -19.38 4.97 1.88
CA GLY A 7 -20.15 5.50 3.02
C GLY A 7 -19.79 4.87 4.37
N TYR A 8 -18.81 3.98 4.42
CA TYR A 8 -18.41 3.38 5.68
C TYR A 8 -17.70 4.39 6.58
N VAL A 9 -18.19 4.53 7.80
CA VAL A 9 -17.55 5.34 8.84
C VAL A 9 -16.97 4.37 9.88
N PRO A 10 -15.63 4.30 9.99
CA PRO A 10 -15.02 3.43 10.99
C PRO A 10 -15.34 3.89 12.40
N PRO A 11 -15.37 2.98 13.38
CA PRO A 11 -15.55 3.37 14.77
C PRO A 11 -14.35 4.24 15.22
N VAL A 12 -14.65 5.25 16.04
CA VAL A 12 -13.64 6.11 16.66
C VAL A 12 -13.72 5.96 18.16
N TYR A 13 -12.68 5.39 18.74
CA TYR A 13 -12.54 5.27 20.18
C TYR A 13 -11.62 6.38 20.68
N PRO A 14 -12.11 7.31 21.53
CA PRO A 14 -11.32 8.44 22.03
C PRO A 14 -10.03 7.99 22.71
N LYS A 15 -8.92 8.64 22.38
CA LYS A 15 -7.60 8.46 23.00
C LYS A 15 -7.02 9.81 23.32
N ASP A 16 -6.24 9.91 24.39
CA ASP A 16 -5.38 11.06 24.58
C ASP A 16 -4.24 11.07 23.55
N SER A 17 -3.59 12.20 23.41
CA SER A 17 -2.50 12.37 22.45
C SER A 17 -1.29 11.47 22.75
N VAL A 18 -1.05 11.16 24.03
CA VAL A 18 0.09 10.32 24.44
C VAL A 18 -0.12 8.87 23.98
N ASN A 19 -1.31 8.32 24.19
CA ASN A 19 -1.66 6.98 23.73
C ASN A 19 -1.69 6.89 22.21
N HIS A 20 -2.26 7.89 21.52
CA HIS A 20 -2.30 7.92 20.04
C HIS A 20 -0.89 7.93 19.45
N GLU A 21 -0.03 8.86 19.89
CA GLU A 21 1.35 8.96 19.42
C GLU A 21 2.19 7.74 19.82
N GLY A 22 1.93 7.17 21.01
CA GLY A 22 2.58 5.94 21.47
C GLY A 22 2.30 4.74 20.55
N ILE A 23 1.06 4.54 20.14
CA ILE A 23 0.69 3.48 19.17
C ILE A 23 1.34 3.75 17.81
N LYS A 24 1.30 5.01 17.33
CA LYS A 24 1.89 5.41 16.05
C LYS A 24 3.40 5.17 16.04
N ALA A 25 4.10 5.62 17.07
CA ALA A 25 5.54 5.44 17.23
C ALA A 25 5.92 3.96 17.28
N PHE A 26 5.16 3.13 18.02
CA PHE A 26 5.36 1.69 18.06
C PHE A 26 5.24 1.07 16.67
N ILE A 27 4.19 1.36 15.93
CA ILE A 27 3.97 0.80 14.59
C ILE A 27 5.08 1.22 13.62
N ARG A 28 5.49 2.50 13.65
CA ARG A 28 6.53 3.03 12.75
C ARG A 28 7.94 2.54 13.07
N SER A 29 8.24 2.32 14.35
CA SER A 29 9.57 1.87 14.80
C SER A 29 9.72 0.35 14.86
N SER A 30 8.63 -0.41 14.70
CA SER A 30 8.66 -1.87 14.80
C SER A 30 9.40 -2.49 13.61
N ASP A 31 10.35 -3.36 13.88
CA ASP A 31 11.03 -4.22 12.90
C ASP A 31 10.34 -5.59 12.71
N LYS A 32 9.24 -5.83 13.43
CA LYS A 32 8.48 -7.07 13.36
C LYS A 32 7.77 -7.19 12.03
N VAL A 33 7.98 -8.32 11.35
CA VAL A 33 7.42 -8.58 10.00
C VAL A 33 5.91 -8.45 9.98
N GLU A 34 5.22 -8.99 10.99
CA GLU A 34 3.76 -8.93 11.12
C GLU A 34 3.22 -7.50 11.23
N VAL A 35 3.94 -6.60 11.93
CA VAL A 35 3.57 -5.18 12.05
C VAL A 35 3.77 -4.47 10.71
N GLN A 36 4.91 -4.72 10.05
CA GLN A 36 5.21 -4.09 8.76
C GLN A 36 4.27 -4.58 7.66
N VAL A 37 3.88 -5.84 7.66
CA VAL A 37 2.92 -6.39 6.69
C VAL A 37 1.54 -5.76 6.86
N LEU A 38 1.08 -5.54 8.10
CA LEU A 38 -0.24 -4.96 8.37
C LEU A 38 -0.28 -3.44 8.17
N PHE A 39 0.73 -2.72 8.63
CA PHE A 39 0.66 -1.27 8.80
C PHE A 39 1.76 -0.49 8.05
N GLY A 40 2.83 -1.17 7.60
CA GLY A 40 4.02 -0.50 7.07
C GLY A 40 3.79 0.31 5.79
N LYS A 41 2.78 -0.06 4.99
CA LYS A 41 2.42 0.63 3.74
C LYS A 41 1.36 1.72 3.92
N LEU A 42 0.84 1.92 5.14
CA LEU A 42 -0.14 2.97 5.40
C LEU A 42 0.55 4.33 5.45
N ASP A 43 0.00 5.32 4.77
CA ASP A 43 0.38 6.72 4.99
C ASP A 43 -0.06 7.19 6.40
N ASP A 44 0.40 8.35 6.81
CA ASP A 44 0.12 8.85 8.17
C ASP A 44 -1.37 9.09 8.41
N ALA A 45 -2.11 9.57 7.41
CA ALA A 45 -3.54 9.84 7.54
C ALA A 45 -4.34 8.54 7.70
N SER A 46 -4.01 7.51 6.91
CA SER A 46 -4.63 6.19 7.00
C SER A 46 -4.25 5.48 8.30
N LEU A 47 -3.01 5.60 8.73
CA LEU A 47 -2.56 5.05 10.00
C LEU A 47 -3.29 5.71 11.18
N ASP A 48 -3.49 7.03 11.17
CA ASP A 48 -4.25 7.74 12.20
C ASP A 48 -5.72 7.26 12.25
N GLN A 49 -6.34 6.98 11.11
CA GLN A 49 -7.69 6.39 11.06
C GLN A 49 -7.72 4.98 11.68
N VAL A 50 -6.73 4.15 11.37
CA VAL A 50 -6.59 2.81 11.97
C VAL A 50 -6.37 2.92 13.47
N ILE A 51 -5.50 3.82 13.92
CA ILE A 51 -5.25 4.06 15.36
C ILE A 51 -6.55 4.50 16.06
N ASN A 52 -7.34 5.35 15.44
CA ASN A 52 -8.63 5.77 15.99
C ASN A 52 -9.61 4.60 16.17
N ALA A 53 -9.51 3.55 15.36
CA ALA A 53 -10.33 2.34 15.46
C ALA A 53 -9.86 1.34 16.53
N PHE A 54 -8.69 1.53 17.13
CA PHE A 54 -8.29 0.72 18.28
C PHE A 54 -9.11 1.07 19.53
N GLN A 55 -9.64 0.06 20.20
CA GLN A 55 -10.37 0.17 21.45
C GLN A 55 -9.48 -0.31 22.62
N LEU A 56 -9.40 0.47 23.70
CA LEU A 56 -8.76 0.02 24.91
C LEU A 56 -9.66 -0.99 25.63
N VAL A 57 -9.12 -2.14 25.95
CA VAL A 57 -9.77 -3.19 26.72
C VAL A 57 -8.86 -3.64 27.85
N GLU A 58 -9.43 -4.04 28.97
CA GLU A 58 -8.71 -4.60 30.12
C GLU A 58 -9.13 -6.04 30.37
N ALA A 59 -8.17 -6.86 30.73
CA ALA A 59 -8.41 -8.26 31.09
C ALA A 59 -7.58 -8.65 32.31
N HIS A 60 -8.06 -9.65 33.05
CA HIS A 60 -7.45 -10.07 34.31
C HIS A 60 -6.78 -11.42 34.20
N GLN A 61 -5.84 -11.66 35.10
CA GLN A 61 -5.02 -12.86 35.16
C GLN A 61 -5.86 -14.16 35.03
N GLY A 62 -5.38 -15.05 34.20
CA GLY A 62 -6.00 -16.36 33.95
C GLY A 62 -7.13 -16.36 32.92
N ALA A 63 -7.63 -15.18 32.48
CA ALA A 63 -8.61 -15.10 31.41
C ALA A 63 -7.98 -15.48 30.04
N ASP A 64 -8.72 -16.23 29.23
CA ASP A 64 -8.36 -16.47 27.82
C ASP A 64 -8.77 -15.26 26.98
N LEU A 65 -7.80 -14.54 26.46
CA LEU A 65 -7.98 -13.45 25.51
C LEU A 65 -8.32 -13.99 24.12
N ILE A 66 -7.65 -15.08 23.74
CA ILE A 66 -7.81 -15.80 22.49
C ILE A 66 -7.85 -17.28 22.81
N ARG A 67 -8.74 -18.06 22.17
CA ARG A 67 -8.79 -19.52 22.28
C ARG A 67 -8.44 -20.16 20.95
N GLN A 68 -7.57 -21.15 20.98
CA GLN A 68 -7.21 -21.94 19.81
C GLN A 68 -8.45 -22.61 19.21
N GLY A 69 -8.60 -22.50 17.89
CA GLY A 69 -9.73 -23.06 17.14
C GLY A 69 -10.94 -22.15 16.99
N ASP A 70 -11.03 -21.05 17.78
CA ASP A 70 -12.12 -20.07 17.63
C ASP A 70 -11.95 -19.26 16.35
N ASP A 71 -13.05 -18.72 15.85
CA ASP A 71 -13.02 -17.72 14.78
C ASP A 71 -12.39 -16.42 15.31
N GLY A 72 -11.37 -15.94 14.59
CA GLY A 72 -10.68 -14.71 14.95
C GLY A 72 -11.28 -13.48 14.25
N GLY A 73 -11.72 -12.49 15.00
CA GLY A 73 -12.28 -11.23 14.48
C GLY A 73 -11.47 -9.97 14.80
N CYS A 74 -10.38 -10.09 15.60
CA CYS A 74 -9.59 -8.94 16.03
C CYS A 74 -8.15 -9.33 16.33
N LEU A 75 -7.27 -8.33 16.39
CA LEU A 75 -5.93 -8.42 16.97
C LEU A 75 -5.88 -7.61 18.26
N TYR A 76 -4.83 -7.85 19.04
CA TYR A 76 -4.53 -7.09 20.25
C TYR A 76 -3.07 -6.64 20.25
N LEU A 77 -2.83 -5.38 20.57
CA LEU A 77 -1.53 -4.82 20.93
C LEU A 77 -1.49 -4.69 22.46
N ILE A 78 -0.49 -5.31 23.10
CA ILE A 78 -0.34 -5.24 24.56
C ILE A 78 0.17 -3.85 24.92
N ALA A 79 -0.66 -3.07 25.61
CA ALA A 79 -0.27 -1.74 26.11
C ALA A 79 0.50 -1.85 27.40
N GLU A 80 -0.04 -2.64 28.37
CA GLU A 80 0.57 -2.89 29.68
C GLU A 80 0.26 -4.32 30.11
N GLY A 81 1.19 -4.93 30.86
CA GLY A 81 1.04 -6.31 31.36
C GLY A 81 1.70 -7.33 30.45
N ALA A 82 1.31 -8.60 30.63
CA ALA A 82 1.88 -9.74 29.95
C ALA A 82 0.83 -10.81 29.63
N VAL A 83 1.08 -11.58 28.57
CA VAL A 83 0.26 -12.72 28.17
C VAL A 83 1.13 -13.96 27.95
N ASP A 84 0.55 -15.13 28.15
CA ASP A 84 1.15 -16.43 27.86
C ASP A 84 0.45 -17.05 26.65
N VAL A 85 1.24 -17.57 25.72
CA VAL A 85 0.78 -18.22 24.49
C VAL A 85 0.92 -19.72 24.64
N PHE A 86 -0.20 -20.43 24.46
CA PHE A 86 -0.28 -21.88 24.57
C PHE A 86 -0.73 -22.51 23.26
N VAL A 87 -0.23 -23.69 22.95
CA VAL A 87 -0.68 -24.48 21.80
C VAL A 87 -1.04 -25.89 22.25
N ALA A 88 -2.30 -26.26 22.10
CA ALA A 88 -2.77 -27.62 22.26
C ALA A 88 -2.55 -28.40 20.97
N ARG A 89 -2.07 -29.63 21.11
CA ARG A 89 -1.92 -30.58 20.01
C ARG A 89 -3.14 -31.49 19.95
N PRO A 90 -3.72 -31.68 18.76
CA PRO A 90 -4.82 -32.64 18.61
C PRO A 90 -4.30 -34.06 18.95
N ASP A 91 -5.21 -34.89 19.48
CA ASP A 91 -4.97 -36.30 19.67
C ASP A 91 -4.92 -37.07 18.32
N GLU A 92 -4.76 -38.38 18.37
CA GLU A 92 -4.69 -39.24 17.17
C GLU A 92 -5.97 -39.17 16.28
N THR A 93 -7.07 -38.68 16.84
CA THR A 93 -8.35 -38.46 16.10
C THR A 93 -8.50 -37.06 15.54
N GLY A 94 -7.52 -36.17 15.79
CA GLY A 94 -7.58 -34.76 15.39
C GLY A 94 -8.36 -33.87 16.35
N TYR A 95 -8.72 -34.38 17.56
CA TYR A 95 -9.53 -33.68 18.53
C TYR A 95 -8.68 -32.98 19.60
N ILE A 96 -9.00 -31.73 19.91
CA ILE A 96 -8.48 -30.96 21.04
C ILE A 96 -9.58 -30.90 22.11
N ARG A 97 -9.27 -31.28 23.34
CA ARG A 97 -10.24 -31.25 24.45
C ARG A 97 -10.67 -29.82 24.76
N PRO A 98 -11.96 -29.56 24.95
CA PRO A 98 -12.43 -28.24 25.37
C PRO A 98 -11.75 -27.79 26.67
N GLY A 99 -11.20 -26.57 26.67
CA GLY A 99 -10.48 -26.00 27.80
C GLY A 99 -9.03 -26.44 27.95
N ASP A 100 -8.52 -27.34 27.10
CA ASP A 100 -7.10 -27.69 27.05
C ASP A 100 -6.34 -26.58 26.32
N ARG A 101 -5.48 -25.86 27.04
CA ARG A 101 -4.61 -24.83 26.47
C ARG A 101 -3.35 -25.43 25.80
N GLY A 102 -3.02 -26.69 26.15
CA GLY A 102 -1.78 -27.34 25.71
C GLY A 102 -0.53 -26.84 26.43
N GLY A 103 0.61 -26.91 25.75
CA GLY A 103 1.90 -26.48 26.30
C GLY A 103 2.13 -24.97 26.10
N LEU A 104 2.80 -24.35 27.09
CA LEU A 104 3.29 -22.97 26.98
C LEU A 104 4.36 -22.90 25.87
N VAL A 105 4.18 -21.99 24.95
CA VAL A 105 5.12 -21.74 23.82
C VAL A 105 6.02 -20.55 24.14
N CYS A 106 5.44 -19.43 24.55
CA CYS A 106 6.15 -18.21 24.91
C CYS A 106 5.30 -17.30 25.79
N SER A 107 5.95 -16.35 26.44
CA SER A 107 5.32 -15.22 27.12
C SER A 107 5.64 -13.94 26.36
N LEU A 108 4.68 -13.02 26.28
CA LEU A 108 4.79 -11.77 25.55
C LEU A 108 4.41 -10.62 26.48
N ASP A 109 5.19 -9.55 26.44
CA ASP A 109 5.04 -8.35 27.23
C ASP A 109 4.50 -7.17 26.41
N ALA A 110 4.35 -6.01 27.05
CA ALA A 110 3.95 -4.76 26.43
C ALA A 110 4.75 -4.48 25.14
N GLY A 111 4.06 -3.99 24.11
CA GLY A 111 4.61 -3.81 22.78
C GLY A 111 4.55 -5.05 21.87
N ALA A 112 4.02 -6.18 22.33
CA ALA A 112 3.75 -7.32 21.45
C ALA A 112 2.35 -7.25 20.84
N ILE A 113 2.20 -7.84 19.64
CA ILE A 113 0.92 -8.05 18.96
C ILE A 113 0.55 -9.53 19.01
N VAL A 114 -0.72 -9.82 19.22
CA VAL A 114 -1.26 -11.19 19.17
C VAL A 114 -2.55 -11.23 18.37
N GLY A 115 -2.76 -12.33 17.67
CA GLY A 115 -3.97 -12.54 16.85
C GLY A 115 -3.97 -11.80 15.51
N GLU A 116 -2.82 -11.38 15.03
CA GLU A 116 -2.61 -10.64 13.78
C GLU A 116 -3.08 -11.42 12.53
N LEU A 117 -2.92 -12.74 12.54
CA LEU A 117 -3.37 -13.60 11.44
C LEU A 117 -4.89 -13.52 11.21
N ALA A 118 -5.64 -13.18 12.25
CA ALA A 118 -7.09 -13.01 12.14
C ALA A 118 -7.49 -11.80 11.30
N LEU A 119 -6.67 -10.77 11.18
CA LEU A 119 -6.94 -9.64 10.29
C LEU A 119 -6.66 -10.00 8.83
N MET A 120 -5.62 -10.79 8.59
CA MET A 120 -5.17 -11.15 7.23
C MET A 120 -6.00 -12.29 6.64
N TYR A 121 -6.24 -13.34 7.44
CA TYR A 121 -6.84 -14.59 6.97
C TYR A 121 -8.11 -14.92 7.76
N SER A 122 -9.08 -15.52 7.08
CA SER A 122 -10.28 -16.08 7.74
C SER A 122 -9.99 -17.50 8.25
N ALA A 123 -8.89 -17.65 9.01
CA ALA A 123 -8.47 -18.91 9.58
C ALA A 123 -8.81 -18.96 11.08
N PRO A 124 -9.09 -20.14 11.63
CA PRO A 124 -9.23 -20.32 13.07
C PRO A 124 -7.97 -19.90 13.82
N ARG A 125 -8.11 -19.51 15.06
CA ARG A 125 -7.01 -19.13 15.95
C ARG A 125 -6.01 -20.28 16.11
N SER A 126 -4.74 -20.01 15.89
CA SER A 126 -3.67 -21.01 15.93
C SER A 126 -3.18 -21.35 17.34
N ALA A 127 -3.48 -20.49 18.31
CA ALA A 127 -3.03 -20.61 19.69
C ALA A 127 -4.05 -20.06 20.69
N THR A 128 -3.96 -20.48 21.94
CA THR A 128 -4.65 -19.84 23.07
C THR A 128 -3.72 -18.82 23.70
N VAL A 129 -4.21 -17.60 23.91
CA VAL A 129 -3.50 -16.52 24.60
C VAL A 129 -4.21 -16.22 25.90
N ALA A 130 -3.53 -16.39 27.03
CA ALA A 130 -4.07 -16.16 28.35
C ALA A 130 -3.35 -14.99 29.03
N ILE A 131 -4.06 -14.24 29.86
CA ILE A 131 -3.50 -13.12 30.63
C ILE A 131 -2.62 -13.67 31.74
N ALA A 132 -1.34 -13.27 31.76
CA ALA A 132 -0.33 -13.69 32.73
C ALA A 132 -0.20 -12.71 33.91
N SER A 133 -0.30 -11.38 33.65
CA SER A 133 -0.26 -10.34 34.70
C SER A 133 -1.61 -10.21 35.42
N GLU A 134 -1.61 -9.60 36.62
CA GLU A 134 -2.83 -9.36 37.41
C GLU A 134 -3.88 -8.60 36.61
N VAL A 135 -3.45 -7.54 35.91
CA VAL A 135 -4.23 -6.75 34.94
C VAL A 135 -3.40 -6.62 33.67
N CYS A 136 -4.04 -6.69 32.53
CA CYS A 136 -3.43 -6.45 31.23
C CYS A 136 -4.31 -5.45 30.45
N SER A 137 -3.72 -4.35 30.02
CA SER A 137 -4.36 -3.36 29.16
C SER A 137 -3.96 -3.63 27.70
N LEU A 138 -4.94 -3.65 26.83
CA LEU A 138 -4.75 -4.08 25.43
C LEU A 138 -5.47 -3.11 24.49
N TRP A 139 -4.84 -2.79 23.38
CA TRP A 139 -5.49 -2.12 22.26
C TRP A 139 -6.03 -3.17 21.30
N GLN A 140 -7.36 -3.26 21.21
CA GLN A 140 -8.08 -4.19 20.33
C GLN A 140 -8.41 -3.51 19.00
N LEU A 141 -8.08 -4.14 17.88
CA LEU A 141 -8.49 -3.72 16.53
C LEU A 141 -9.31 -4.83 15.88
N GLU A 142 -10.54 -4.52 15.51
CA GLU A 142 -11.41 -5.46 14.82
C GLU A 142 -11.08 -5.57 13.33
N ARG A 143 -11.33 -6.76 12.76
CA ARG A 143 -11.05 -7.07 11.35
C ARG A 143 -11.84 -6.19 10.39
N GLU A 144 -13.15 -6.03 10.62
CA GLU A 144 -14.02 -5.31 9.68
C GLU A 144 -13.64 -3.84 9.53
N PRO A 145 -13.45 -3.04 10.61
CA PRO A 145 -12.94 -1.68 10.50
C PRO A 145 -11.61 -1.60 9.77
N PHE A 146 -10.66 -2.50 10.09
CA PHE A 146 -9.35 -2.51 9.45
C PHE A 146 -9.44 -2.80 7.94
N LYS A 147 -10.16 -3.86 7.55
CA LYS A 147 -10.36 -4.19 6.13
C LYS A 147 -11.04 -3.07 5.36
N MET A 148 -12.07 -2.46 5.94
CA MET A 148 -12.80 -1.37 5.28
C MET A 148 -11.93 -0.13 5.10
N LEU A 149 -11.08 0.21 6.08
CA LEU A 149 -10.11 1.30 5.96
C LEU A 149 -9.09 1.03 4.86
N LEU A 150 -8.54 -0.19 4.76
CA LEU A 150 -7.63 -0.57 3.68
C LEU A 150 -8.28 -0.47 2.30
N VAL A 151 -9.53 -0.93 2.18
CA VAL A 151 -10.27 -0.85 0.90
C VAL A 151 -10.56 0.60 0.53
N GLN A 152 -10.95 1.44 1.49
CA GLN A 152 -11.16 2.88 1.26
C GLN A 152 -9.87 3.56 0.81
N GLN A 153 -8.75 3.30 1.48
CA GLN A 153 -7.43 3.83 1.09
C GLN A 153 -7.08 3.44 -0.35
N SER A 154 -7.19 2.16 -0.68
CA SER A 154 -6.91 1.68 -2.05
C SER A 154 -7.82 2.35 -3.08
N GLN A 155 -9.11 2.54 -2.79
CA GLN A 155 -10.04 3.21 -3.70
C GLN A 155 -9.69 4.69 -3.89
N CYS A 156 -9.33 5.40 -2.81
CA CYS A 156 -8.88 6.79 -2.89
C CYS A 156 -7.61 6.91 -3.76
N GLN A 157 -6.64 6.02 -3.56
CA GLN A 157 -5.40 5.98 -4.33
C GLN A 157 -5.67 5.70 -5.82
N PHE A 158 -6.47 4.70 -6.16
CA PHE A 158 -6.83 4.42 -7.55
C PHE A 158 -7.60 5.58 -8.20
N SER A 159 -8.51 6.22 -7.47
CA SER A 159 -9.23 7.39 -7.99
C SER A 159 -8.29 8.57 -8.25
N LEU A 160 -7.27 8.76 -7.42
CA LEU A 160 -6.23 9.77 -7.65
C LEU A 160 -5.42 9.44 -8.91
N TYR A 161 -4.99 8.19 -9.06
CA TYR A 161 -4.24 7.74 -10.23
C TYR A 161 -5.07 7.83 -11.52
N GLU A 162 -6.37 7.48 -11.47
CA GLU A 162 -7.29 7.70 -12.60
C GLU A 162 -7.35 9.18 -12.99
N GLY A 163 -7.39 10.08 -12.01
CA GLY A 163 -7.37 11.53 -12.24
C GLY A 163 -6.10 11.98 -12.97
N TRP A 164 -4.92 11.54 -12.51
CA TRP A 164 -3.65 11.87 -13.17
C TRP A 164 -3.57 11.28 -14.59
N LEU A 165 -4.01 10.04 -14.78
CA LEU A 165 -4.04 9.41 -16.09
C LEU A 165 -4.95 10.17 -17.08
N GLN A 166 -6.06 10.78 -16.63
CA GLN A 166 -6.93 11.59 -17.47
C GLN A 166 -6.26 12.87 -17.99
N GLU A 167 -5.31 13.42 -17.25
CA GLU A 167 -4.56 14.61 -17.68
C GLU A 167 -3.50 14.28 -18.73
N VAL A 168 -3.07 13.01 -18.83
CA VAL A 168 -2.13 12.56 -19.86
C VAL A 168 -2.81 12.58 -21.22
N GLU A 169 -2.29 13.40 -22.13
CA GLU A 169 -2.93 13.71 -23.42
C GLU A 169 -3.29 12.46 -24.22
N ILE A 170 -2.38 11.49 -24.29
CA ILE A 170 -2.60 10.26 -25.06
C ILE A 170 -3.67 9.33 -24.45
N PHE A 171 -4.06 9.54 -23.18
CA PHE A 171 -5.07 8.72 -22.49
C PHE A 171 -6.46 9.35 -22.46
N ARG A 172 -6.63 10.57 -22.96
CA ARG A 172 -7.93 11.30 -22.98
C ARG A 172 -9.06 10.56 -23.72
N LEU A 173 -8.71 9.64 -24.61
CA LEU A 173 -9.69 8.81 -25.33
C LEU A 173 -10.09 7.53 -24.58
N LEU A 174 -9.40 7.20 -23.50
CA LEU A 174 -9.74 6.04 -22.69
C LEU A 174 -11.05 6.28 -21.94
N ASN A 175 -11.91 5.28 -21.91
CA ASN A 175 -13.11 5.32 -21.09
C ASN A 175 -12.75 5.03 -19.62
N ARG A 176 -13.73 5.24 -18.72
CA ARG A 176 -13.52 5.09 -17.28
C ARG A 176 -13.07 3.66 -16.88
N TYR A 177 -13.58 2.64 -17.55
CA TYR A 177 -13.18 1.25 -17.26
C TYR A 177 -11.70 1.02 -17.63
N GLU A 178 -11.27 1.53 -18.77
CA GLU A 178 -9.89 1.43 -19.26
C GLU A 178 -8.91 2.20 -18.35
N LEU A 179 -9.30 3.40 -17.89
CA LEU A 179 -8.51 4.18 -16.93
C LEU A 179 -8.38 3.47 -15.58
N SER A 180 -9.47 2.87 -15.10
CA SER A 180 -9.45 2.08 -13.86
C SER A 180 -8.52 0.87 -13.99
N ARG A 181 -8.58 0.16 -15.11
CA ARG A 181 -7.66 -0.96 -15.37
C ARG A 181 -6.20 -0.52 -15.47
N LEU A 182 -5.96 0.65 -16.06
CA LEU A 182 -4.60 1.20 -16.17
C LEU A 182 -4.06 1.63 -14.80
N SER A 183 -4.90 2.24 -13.96
CA SER A 183 -4.51 2.66 -12.60
C SER A 183 -4.09 1.47 -11.72
N GLU A 184 -4.71 0.31 -11.89
CA GLU A 184 -4.36 -0.93 -11.18
C GLU A 184 -2.98 -1.51 -11.57
N LEU A 185 -2.45 -1.13 -12.75
CA LEU A 185 -1.15 -1.57 -13.27
C LEU A 185 0.01 -0.68 -12.86
N LEU A 186 -0.26 0.49 -12.29
CA LEU A 186 0.78 1.42 -11.88
C LEU A 186 1.55 0.87 -10.67
N GLU A 187 2.87 0.77 -10.82
CA GLU A 187 3.80 0.35 -9.78
C GLU A 187 4.55 1.56 -9.22
N SER A 188 4.48 1.78 -7.92
CA SER A 188 5.21 2.86 -7.24
C SER A 188 6.62 2.42 -6.88
N THR A 189 7.62 3.22 -7.25
CA THR A 189 9.04 2.96 -7.01
C THR A 189 9.71 4.21 -6.46
N PRO A 190 10.40 4.13 -5.30
CA PRO A 190 11.19 5.24 -4.77
C PRO A 190 12.53 5.33 -5.51
N TYR A 191 13.00 6.57 -5.70
CA TYR A 191 14.30 6.91 -6.26
C TYR A 191 15.01 7.92 -5.35
N ASP A 192 16.26 7.66 -5.02
CA ASP A 192 17.09 8.58 -4.25
C ASP A 192 17.50 9.81 -5.07
N ALA A 193 17.83 10.91 -4.39
CA ALA A 193 18.29 12.13 -5.05
C ALA A 193 19.51 11.87 -5.96
N GLY A 194 19.40 12.26 -7.23
CA GLY A 194 20.40 12.04 -8.26
C GLY A 194 20.31 10.69 -8.97
N GLU A 195 19.43 9.79 -8.53
CA GLU A 195 19.24 8.49 -9.18
C GLU A 195 18.57 8.65 -10.55
N GLU A 196 19.06 7.90 -11.53
CA GLU A 196 18.62 7.96 -12.91
C GLU A 196 17.43 7.02 -13.14
N ILE A 197 16.27 7.60 -13.55
CA ILE A 197 15.03 6.89 -13.86
C ILE A 197 15.00 6.50 -15.34
N ILE A 198 15.47 7.40 -16.21
CA ILE A 198 15.54 7.22 -17.65
C ILE A 198 16.92 7.66 -18.11
N THR A 199 17.56 6.87 -18.99
CA THR A 199 18.82 7.19 -19.65
C THR A 199 18.61 7.54 -21.11
N GLN A 200 19.08 8.72 -21.55
CA GLN A 200 19.03 9.17 -22.95
C GLN A 200 19.65 8.14 -23.89
N GLY A 201 19.04 7.93 -25.06
CA GLY A 201 19.51 7.00 -26.09
C GLY A 201 19.21 5.52 -25.83
N THR A 202 18.71 5.14 -24.65
CA THR A 202 18.24 3.77 -24.41
C THR A 202 16.85 3.53 -25.00
N HIS A 203 16.52 2.27 -25.30
CA HIS A 203 15.16 1.90 -25.65
C HIS A 203 14.32 1.73 -24.39
N GLY A 204 13.30 2.56 -24.25
CA GLY A 204 12.42 2.54 -23.10
C GLY A 204 11.12 1.80 -23.39
N THR A 205 10.70 1.01 -22.42
CA THR A 205 9.44 0.26 -22.46
C THR A 205 8.46 0.66 -21.36
N ARG A 206 8.76 1.69 -20.58
CA ARG A 206 7.94 2.16 -19.45
C ARG A 206 7.55 3.62 -19.62
N PHE A 207 6.37 3.94 -19.16
CA PHE A 207 5.82 5.26 -18.93
C PHE A 207 5.83 5.57 -17.44
N TYR A 208 5.96 6.84 -17.06
CA TYR A 208 6.16 7.27 -15.68
C TYR A 208 5.27 8.47 -15.33
N ILE A 209 4.79 8.50 -14.07
CA ILE A 209 4.07 9.62 -13.45
C ILE A 209 4.75 9.92 -12.11
N LEU A 210 5.03 11.20 -11.85
CA LEU A 210 5.52 11.63 -10.53
C LEU A 210 4.40 11.50 -9.50
N GLU A 211 4.64 10.71 -8.46
CA GLU A 211 3.70 10.53 -7.34
C GLU A 211 4.01 11.53 -6.22
N ASP A 212 5.31 11.69 -5.89
CA ASP A 212 5.78 12.64 -4.88
C ASP A 212 7.26 13.01 -5.13
N GLY A 213 7.72 14.11 -4.53
CA GLY A 213 9.09 14.60 -4.69
C GLY A 213 9.30 15.39 -5.97
N SER A 214 10.46 15.24 -6.62
CA SER A 214 10.78 15.97 -7.85
C SER A 214 11.74 15.22 -8.77
N CYS A 215 11.61 15.47 -10.09
CA CYS A 215 12.49 14.95 -11.13
C CYS A 215 12.87 16.05 -12.12
N ALA A 216 13.97 15.87 -12.85
CA ALA A 216 14.34 16.75 -13.95
C ALA A 216 14.86 15.96 -15.15
N ALA A 217 14.51 16.44 -16.33
CA ALA A 217 14.99 15.90 -17.61
C ALA A 217 16.19 16.68 -18.10
N TYR A 218 17.18 15.96 -18.64
CA TYR A 218 18.43 16.48 -19.17
C TYR A 218 18.71 15.91 -20.54
N ILE A 219 19.23 16.75 -21.45
CA ILE A 219 19.71 16.33 -22.75
C ILE A 219 21.23 16.50 -22.78
N LEU A 220 21.94 15.41 -23.08
CA LEU A 220 23.38 15.45 -23.34
C LEU A 220 23.62 15.90 -24.79
N GLY A 221 24.19 17.11 -24.95
CA GLY A 221 24.59 17.67 -26.19
C GLY A 221 26.14 17.75 -26.32
N PRO A 222 26.66 18.35 -27.43
CA PRO A 222 28.10 18.48 -27.66
C PRO A 222 28.81 19.29 -26.58
N ASP A 223 28.14 20.25 -25.98
CA ASP A 223 28.67 21.17 -24.97
C ASP A 223 28.39 20.74 -23.52
N GLY A 224 27.89 19.52 -23.33
CA GLY A 224 27.54 18.96 -22.04
C GLY A 224 26.05 18.72 -21.84
N GLU A 225 25.68 18.44 -20.60
CA GLU A 225 24.30 18.12 -20.21
C GLU A 225 23.53 19.42 -19.90
N VAL A 226 22.34 19.55 -20.47
CA VAL A 226 21.47 20.74 -20.30
C VAL A 226 20.11 20.30 -19.73
N PRO A 227 19.63 20.93 -18.62
CA PRO A 227 18.30 20.69 -18.12
C PRO A 227 17.26 21.24 -19.09
N VAL A 228 16.19 20.47 -19.38
CA VAL A 228 15.17 20.83 -20.37
C VAL A 228 13.77 20.90 -19.79
N LYS A 229 13.49 20.16 -18.72
CA LYS A 229 12.19 20.18 -18.06
C LYS A 229 12.32 19.72 -16.60
N GLU A 230 11.57 20.36 -15.72
CA GLU A 230 11.39 19.94 -14.34
C GLU A 230 9.99 19.34 -14.15
N TYR A 231 9.88 18.33 -13.30
CA TYR A 231 8.65 17.68 -12.87
C TYR A 231 8.59 17.83 -11.36
N VAL A 232 7.65 18.62 -10.87
CA VAL A 232 7.56 19.01 -9.44
C VAL A 232 6.14 18.91 -8.89
N GLN A 233 5.17 18.63 -9.74
CA GLN A 233 3.78 18.45 -9.33
C GLN A 233 3.42 16.96 -9.37
N PRO A 234 2.78 16.40 -8.30
CA PRO A 234 2.17 15.10 -8.39
C PRO A 234 1.24 15.03 -9.61
N GLY A 235 1.40 13.97 -10.41
CA GLY A 235 0.71 13.80 -11.69
C GLY A 235 1.50 14.29 -12.92
N ASP A 236 2.62 15.00 -12.75
CA ASP A 236 3.55 15.24 -13.86
C ASP A 236 4.02 13.92 -14.46
N TYR A 237 4.10 13.83 -15.78
CA TYR A 237 4.43 12.58 -16.47
C TYR A 237 5.53 12.74 -17.51
N PHE A 238 6.18 11.60 -17.79
CA PHE A 238 7.26 11.52 -18.77
C PHE A 238 7.43 10.12 -19.35
N GLY A 239 8.04 10.04 -20.53
CA GLY A 239 8.33 8.78 -21.20
C GLY A 239 7.12 8.11 -21.87
N GLU A 240 6.02 8.86 -22.09
CA GLU A 240 4.78 8.39 -22.73
C GLU A 240 5.01 7.89 -24.17
N LEU A 241 5.98 8.46 -24.88
CA LEU A 241 6.31 8.05 -26.25
C LEU A 241 6.79 6.60 -26.33
N ALA A 242 7.38 6.05 -25.26
CA ALA A 242 7.78 4.66 -25.21
C ALA A 242 6.60 3.67 -25.32
N LEU A 243 5.39 4.08 -24.97
CA LEU A 243 4.19 3.27 -25.15
C LEU A 243 3.77 3.22 -26.63
N LEU A 244 4.04 4.27 -27.39
CA LEU A 244 3.59 4.46 -28.78
C LEU A 244 4.65 4.01 -29.79
N THR A 245 5.93 4.31 -29.52
CA THR A 245 7.03 4.12 -30.45
C THR A 245 8.09 3.20 -29.87
N SER A 246 9.04 2.79 -30.71
CA SER A 246 10.28 2.10 -30.28
C SER A 246 11.50 3.02 -30.38
N GLU A 247 11.28 4.31 -30.47
CA GLU A 247 12.36 5.31 -30.55
C GLU A 247 13.19 5.34 -29.26
N PRO A 248 14.49 5.61 -29.37
CA PRO A 248 15.34 5.80 -28.22
C PRO A 248 14.89 7.00 -27.36
N ARG A 249 15.15 6.95 -26.07
CA ARG A 249 14.86 8.03 -25.12
C ARG A 249 15.51 9.34 -25.54
N ALA A 250 14.74 10.40 -25.67
CA ALA A 250 15.22 11.71 -26.09
C ALA A 250 16.03 12.44 -25.00
N ALA A 251 15.81 12.12 -23.74
CA ALA A 251 16.45 12.74 -22.58
C ALA A 251 16.67 11.73 -21.46
N SER A 252 17.63 12.01 -20.59
CA SER A 252 17.73 11.37 -19.27
C SER A 252 16.80 12.06 -18.30
N VAL A 253 16.22 11.30 -17.34
CA VAL A 253 15.42 11.83 -16.24
C VAL A 253 15.98 11.32 -14.93
N ARG A 254 16.22 12.22 -13.96
CA ARG A 254 16.74 11.91 -12.63
C ARG A 254 15.85 12.48 -11.54
N ALA A 255 15.79 11.77 -10.42
CA ALA A 255 15.22 12.30 -9.20
C ALA A 255 16.08 13.48 -8.68
N THR A 256 15.41 14.52 -8.15
CA THR A 256 16.06 15.74 -7.64
C THR A 256 15.60 16.03 -6.20
N GLY A 257 16.10 17.11 -5.60
CA GLY A 257 15.70 17.49 -4.24
C GLY A 257 16.06 16.42 -3.21
N GLU A 258 15.07 15.90 -2.51
CA GLU A 258 15.21 14.82 -1.51
C GLU A 258 14.91 13.42 -2.09
N GLY A 259 14.71 13.33 -3.41
CA GLY A 259 14.34 12.11 -4.13
C GLY A 259 12.95 12.22 -4.75
N ALA A 260 12.46 11.11 -5.28
CA ALA A 260 11.15 11.04 -5.92
C ALA A 260 10.48 9.68 -5.70
N LEU A 261 9.18 9.69 -5.59
CA LEU A 261 8.33 8.51 -5.69
C LEU A 261 7.65 8.55 -7.07
N VAL A 262 7.84 7.50 -7.86
CA VAL A 262 7.45 7.51 -9.26
C VAL A 262 6.62 6.28 -9.60
N LEU A 263 5.42 6.49 -10.12
CA LEU A 263 4.57 5.45 -10.68
C LEU A 263 5.06 5.08 -12.08
N SER A 264 5.02 3.79 -12.40
CA SER A 264 5.36 3.34 -13.74
C SER A 264 4.47 2.21 -14.23
N VAL A 265 4.29 2.12 -15.55
CA VAL A 265 3.65 0.98 -16.21
C VAL A 265 4.46 0.57 -17.44
N SER A 266 4.60 -0.75 -17.67
CA SER A 266 5.30 -1.27 -18.83
C SER A 266 4.40 -1.23 -20.07
N LYS A 267 5.03 -1.16 -21.26
CA LYS A 267 4.32 -1.28 -22.55
C LYS A 267 3.65 -2.65 -22.69
N GLU A 268 4.25 -3.70 -22.13
CA GLU A 268 3.73 -5.06 -22.16
C GLU A 268 2.45 -5.18 -21.34
N ASP A 269 2.47 -4.74 -20.08
CA ASP A 269 1.31 -4.74 -19.18
C ASP A 269 0.19 -3.88 -19.73
N PHE A 270 0.54 -2.68 -20.22
CA PHE A 270 -0.38 -1.79 -20.92
C PHE A 270 -1.08 -2.50 -22.08
N THR A 271 -0.30 -3.13 -22.96
CA THR A 271 -0.83 -3.84 -24.16
C THR A 271 -1.66 -5.07 -23.79
N GLN A 272 -1.24 -5.81 -22.76
CA GLN A 272 -1.92 -7.02 -22.30
C GLN A 272 -3.32 -6.71 -21.73
N VAL A 273 -3.46 -5.62 -21.00
CA VAL A 273 -4.70 -5.28 -20.30
C VAL A 273 -5.66 -4.48 -21.17
N LEU A 274 -5.13 -3.58 -21.97
CA LEU A 274 -5.92 -2.70 -22.81
C LEU A 274 -6.06 -3.19 -24.27
N GLY A 275 -5.33 -4.26 -24.64
CA GLY A 275 -5.40 -4.89 -25.94
C GLY A 275 -5.08 -3.94 -27.10
N PRO A 276 -5.83 -3.97 -28.23
CA PRO A 276 -5.57 -3.18 -29.42
C PRO A 276 -5.82 -1.67 -29.25
N ILE A 277 -5.96 -1.18 -28.04
CA ILE A 277 -6.05 0.23 -27.68
C ILE A 277 -4.89 1.06 -28.24
N GLN A 278 -3.76 0.45 -28.55
CA GLN A 278 -2.71 1.11 -29.33
C GLN A 278 -3.25 1.76 -30.59
N ASP A 279 -4.26 1.19 -31.23
CA ASP A 279 -4.87 1.79 -32.42
C ASP A 279 -5.75 2.98 -32.06
N ILE A 280 -6.43 2.95 -30.93
CA ILE A 280 -7.22 4.08 -30.41
C ILE A 280 -6.27 5.21 -29.96
N LEU A 281 -5.19 4.87 -29.25
CA LEU A 281 -4.18 5.84 -28.84
C LEU A 281 -3.46 6.47 -30.04
N LYS A 282 -3.15 5.67 -31.08
CA LYS A 282 -2.59 6.19 -32.32
C LYS A 282 -3.53 7.14 -33.04
N LEU A 283 -4.83 6.84 -33.10
CA LEU A 283 -5.84 7.75 -33.67
C LEU A 283 -5.95 9.05 -32.87
N GLY A 284 -5.88 8.98 -31.55
CA GLY A 284 -5.83 10.14 -30.67
C GLY A 284 -4.54 10.94 -30.85
N ALA A 285 -3.40 10.28 -30.83
CA ALA A 285 -2.09 10.92 -31.00
C ALA A 285 -1.92 11.60 -32.36
N ALA A 286 -2.52 11.05 -33.44
CA ALA A 286 -2.53 11.69 -34.74
C ALA A 286 -3.31 13.04 -34.77
N SER A 287 -4.23 13.24 -33.83
CA SER A 287 -4.95 14.53 -33.67
C SER A 287 -4.12 15.58 -32.92
N TYR A 288 -3.01 15.21 -32.26
CA TYR A 288 -2.16 16.12 -31.52
C TYR A 288 -0.91 16.47 -32.35
N ALA A 289 -0.74 17.74 -32.70
CA ALA A 289 0.35 18.20 -33.56
C ALA A 289 1.76 17.82 -33.07
N GLN A 290 1.94 17.73 -31.78
CA GLN A 290 3.24 17.32 -31.15
C GLN A 290 3.60 15.84 -31.37
N TYR A 291 2.62 14.96 -31.65
CA TYR A 291 2.83 13.53 -31.87
C TYR A 291 2.64 13.13 -33.36
N ALA A 292 2.14 14.03 -34.20
CA ALA A 292 1.83 13.74 -35.62
C ALA A 292 3.05 13.19 -36.39
N SER A 293 4.27 13.68 -36.09
CA SER A 293 5.49 13.23 -36.73
C SER A 293 5.92 11.78 -36.44
N PHE A 294 5.33 11.16 -35.42
CA PHE A 294 5.66 9.77 -35.04
C PHE A 294 4.80 8.71 -35.77
N PHE A 295 3.74 9.14 -36.48
CA PHE A 295 2.78 8.24 -37.14
C PHE A 295 2.83 8.29 -38.67
N ASP A 296 3.65 9.18 -39.25
CA ASP A 296 3.82 9.34 -40.70
C ASP A 296 4.83 8.36 -41.34
N ASN A 297 5.27 7.31 -40.60
CA ASN A 297 6.18 6.27 -41.13
C ASN A 297 5.55 4.88 -41.13
#